data_6aae77c4598827790eb9cd24300fb757
#
_entry.id   6aae77c4598827790eb9cd24300fb757
#
_cell.length_a   1.000
_cell.length_b   1.000
_cell.length_c   1.000
_cell.angle_alpha   90.00
_cell.angle_beta   90.00
_cell.angle_gamma   90.00
#
_symmetry.space_group_name_H-M   'P 1'
#
loop_
_entity.id
_entity.type
_entity.pdbx_description
1 polymer ?
#
loop_
_entity_poly.entity_id
_entity_poly.type
_entity_poly.pdbx_seq_one_letter_code
_entity_poly.pdbx_strand_id
1 'polypeptide(L)'
;WSQHLAFGYFTKPPLVAWIIRLTTLMGDAEPLVRLSSPLLHAAAAIFVFLAANRLYEARTALFALLTYALMPAVQLGGFIVSTDTPMVACLAAALWAYVALQQTERAAWRPALGLGLALGLAFLAKYAALYSVAGIALHLITSREARKVWRPTTIAVAVGAFALVIAPNLAWNAVNGFAAAHHVASEAAWGGPRKGGVLAVLSFIGSQFGVFGPIPFAVLAGGGVWLAARRRLQAPDRLLLAWTIPPLAIVLVQAFIAGAKANWAAAALAPGSILVAAWMLRWNRPRLLIAVLAAQALLAVGGLVAVTQPRLLDQVGLSSALKGVRGGRELTAMVVERAQAQPPSAPLTAVAVDDRALFNLVAYYGRGYFGVAGPPLKAWLPGPAPTSEAELATPLTAANGARVLAVSHDGAYTPMMRSQFQSAGETEIGTVWLDRKHHRGLAMFVGEGFKGR
;
A
#
# COMPACT_ATOMS: atom_id res chain seq x y z
N TRP A 1 -0.93 5.77 -13.84
CA TRP A 1 -1.56 4.45 -13.94
C TRP A 1 -3.06 4.54 -14.15
N SER A 2 -3.82 5.22 -13.30
CA SER A 2 -5.28 5.31 -13.41
C SER A 2 -5.79 5.96 -14.71
N GLN A 3 -4.97 6.72 -15.41
CA GLN A 3 -5.30 7.30 -16.72
C GLN A 3 -4.90 6.38 -17.89
N HIS A 4 -4.01 5.43 -17.68
CA HIS A 4 -3.56 4.44 -18.66
C HIS A 4 -3.71 3.05 -18.05
N LEU A 5 -4.95 2.51 -18.13
CA LEU A 5 -5.27 1.24 -17.50
C LEU A 5 -4.56 0.08 -18.22
N ALA A 6 -3.91 -0.76 -17.43
CA ALA A 6 -3.24 -1.97 -17.87
C ALA A 6 -3.55 -3.13 -16.91
N PHE A 7 -3.18 -4.33 -17.29
CA PHE A 7 -3.30 -5.52 -16.43
C PHE A 7 -2.11 -5.71 -15.48
N GLY A 8 -1.14 -4.81 -15.51
CA GLY A 8 -0.01 -4.75 -14.59
C GLY A 8 0.77 -3.45 -14.80
N TYR A 9 1.65 -3.13 -13.87
CA TYR A 9 2.55 -1.97 -13.92
C TYR A 9 3.92 -2.39 -13.44
N PHE A 10 4.94 -1.59 -13.73
CA PHE A 10 6.34 -1.90 -13.44
C PHE A 10 6.59 -2.38 -12.00
N THR A 11 5.91 -1.78 -11.02
CA THR A 11 6.17 -2.07 -9.60
C THR A 11 5.04 -2.79 -8.89
N LYS A 12 3.83 -2.83 -9.44
CA LYS A 12 2.63 -3.30 -8.71
C LYS A 12 1.60 -3.93 -9.64
N PRO A 13 0.75 -4.84 -9.09
CA PRO A 13 -0.45 -5.30 -9.77
C PRO A 13 -1.47 -4.18 -9.99
N PRO A 14 -2.51 -4.37 -10.84
CA PRO A 14 -3.29 -3.29 -11.43
C PRO A 14 -4.42 -2.73 -10.55
N LEU A 15 -4.91 -3.45 -9.55
CA LEU A 15 -6.21 -3.16 -8.91
C LEU A 15 -6.27 -1.75 -8.31
N VAL A 16 -5.19 -1.24 -7.72
CA VAL A 16 -5.17 0.13 -7.16
C VAL A 16 -5.42 1.20 -8.23
N ALA A 17 -4.86 1.01 -9.43
CA ALA A 17 -5.06 1.95 -10.55
C ALA A 17 -6.51 1.91 -11.06
N TRP A 18 -7.12 0.73 -11.16
CA TRP A 18 -8.51 0.56 -11.57
C TRP A 18 -9.48 1.21 -10.58
N ILE A 19 -9.23 1.05 -9.28
CA ILE A 19 -10.07 1.64 -8.22
C ILE A 19 -9.94 3.16 -8.22
N ILE A 20 -8.73 3.71 -8.35
CA ILE A 20 -8.55 5.17 -8.49
C ILE A 20 -9.27 5.68 -9.74
N ARG A 21 -9.19 4.97 -10.88
CA ARG A 21 -9.92 5.34 -12.08
C ARG A 21 -11.41 5.41 -11.85
N LEU A 22 -11.96 4.44 -11.14
CA LEU A 22 -13.40 4.39 -10.82
C LEU A 22 -13.83 5.62 -10.01
N THR A 23 -13.10 5.98 -8.96
CA THR A 23 -13.45 7.16 -8.13
C THR A 23 -13.21 8.48 -8.86
N THR A 24 -12.23 8.53 -9.77
CA THR A 24 -11.92 9.73 -10.58
C THR A 24 -12.79 9.89 -11.82
N LEU A 25 -13.74 8.99 -12.10
CA LEU A 25 -14.80 9.23 -13.09
C LEU A 25 -15.72 10.40 -12.72
N MET A 26 -15.85 10.72 -11.43
CA MET A 26 -16.62 11.86 -10.92
C MET A 26 -15.81 13.17 -10.90
N GLY A 27 -14.53 13.12 -11.25
CA GLY A 27 -13.61 14.27 -11.24
C GLY A 27 -12.24 13.86 -10.71
N ASP A 28 -11.25 14.72 -10.93
CA ASP A 28 -9.85 14.45 -10.61
C ASP A 28 -9.35 15.20 -9.35
N ALA A 29 -10.27 15.72 -8.54
CA ALA A 29 -9.94 16.38 -7.29
C ALA A 29 -9.30 15.39 -6.27
N GLU A 30 -8.37 15.86 -5.47
CA GLU A 30 -7.63 15.05 -4.50
C GLU A 30 -8.53 14.22 -3.55
N PRO A 31 -9.67 14.73 -3.03
CA PRO A 31 -10.60 13.92 -2.25
C PRO A 31 -11.15 12.72 -3.01
N LEU A 32 -11.45 12.85 -4.32
CA LEU A 32 -11.96 11.75 -5.15
C LEU A 32 -10.88 10.71 -5.42
N VAL A 33 -9.63 11.11 -5.63
CA VAL A 33 -8.49 10.18 -5.73
C VAL A 33 -8.36 9.36 -4.45
N ARG A 34 -8.54 9.98 -3.27
CA ARG A 34 -8.39 9.34 -1.97
C ARG A 34 -9.63 8.58 -1.49
N LEU A 35 -10.80 8.84 -2.06
CA LEU A 35 -12.10 8.31 -1.62
C LEU A 35 -12.14 6.77 -1.55
N SER A 36 -11.40 6.11 -2.43
CA SER A 36 -11.32 4.64 -2.44
C SER A 36 -10.81 4.05 -1.12
N SER A 37 -9.87 4.72 -0.45
CA SER A 37 -9.25 4.17 0.77
C SER A 37 -10.22 4.04 1.94
N PRO A 38 -10.95 5.09 2.39
CA PRO A 38 -11.91 4.94 3.47
C PRO A 38 -13.08 4.02 3.11
N LEU A 39 -13.55 4.01 1.85
CA LEU A 39 -14.63 3.10 1.41
C LEU A 39 -14.20 1.63 1.47
N LEU A 40 -12.99 1.31 1.07
CA LEU A 40 -12.46 -0.05 1.14
C LEU A 40 -12.20 -0.51 2.57
N HIS A 41 -11.74 0.38 3.45
CA HIS A 41 -11.62 0.05 4.88
C HIS A 41 -12.98 -0.13 5.54
N ALA A 42 -14.00 0.63 5.17
CA ALA A 42 -15.37 0.41 5.61
C ALA A 42 -15.90 -0.96 5.13
N ALA A 43 -15.69 -1.31 3.86
CA ALA A 43 -16.03 -2.63 3.33
C ALA A 43 -15.30 -3.76 4.07
N ALA A 44 -14.00 -3.59 4.35
CA ALA A 44 -13.23 -4.55 5.15
C ALA A 44 -13.81 -4.72 6.55
N ALA A 45 -14.19 -3.63 7.23
CA ALA A 45 -14.82 -3.68 8.55
C ALA A 45 -16.15 -4.44 8.53
N ILE A 46 -16.95 -4.27 7.48
CA ILE A 46 -18.19 -5.03 7.27
C ILE A 46 -17.89 -6.52 7.10
N PHE A 47 -16.90 -6.91 6.29
CA PHE A 47 -16.52 -8.32 6.13
C PHE A 47 -15.92 -8.92 7.40
N VAL A 48 -15.19 -8.14 8.19
CA VAL A 48 -14.73 -8.54 9.54
C VAL A 48 -15.93 -8.83 10.44
N PHE A 49 -16.93 -7.95 10.46
CA PHE A 49 -18.18 -8.18 11.20
C PHE A 49 -18.87 -9.46 10.74
N LEU A 50 -19.06 -9.64 9.43
CA LEU A 50 -19.74 -10.80 8.87
C LEU A 50 -19.01 -12.11 9.16
N ALA A 51 -17.68 -12.12 9.09
CA ALA A 51 -16.86 -13.30 9.43
C ALA A 51 -16.93 -13.60 10.94
N ALA A 52 -16.79 -12.57 11.77
CA ALA A 52 -16.88 -12.72 13.22
C ALA A 52 -18.28 -13.18 13.70
N ASN A 53 -19.35 -12.67 13.08
CA ASN A 53 -20.72 -13.06 13.41
C ASN A 53 -21.05 -14.52 13.06
N ARG A 54 -20.33 -15.07 12.06
CA ARG A 54 -20.44 -16.50 11.73
C ARG A 54 -19.66 -17.40 12.70
N LEU A 55 -18.56 -16.90 13.26
CA LEU A 55 -17.69 -17.68 14.16
C LEU A 55 -18.07 -17.56 15.62
N TYR A 56 -18.68 -16.46 15.98
CA TYR A 56 -19.04 -16.08 17.34
C TYR A 56 -20.46 -15.48 17.37
N GLU A 57 -20.75 -14.59 18.31
CA GLU A 57 -22.01 -13.87 18.44
C GLU A 57 -21.92 -12.44 17.91
N ALA A 58 -23.05 -11.79 17.68
CA ALA A 58 -23.15 -10.43 17.15
C ALA A 58 -22.38 -9.39 17.99
N ARG A 59 -22.34 -9.57 19.32
CA ARG A 59 -21.56 -8.71 20.22
C ARG A 59 -20.07 -8.79 19.90
N THR A 60 -19.52 -9.98 19.76
CA THR A 60 -18.12 -10.17 19.36
C THR A 60 -17.86 -9.60 17.98
N ALA A 61 -18.80 -9.78 17.05
CA ALA A 61 -18.69 -9.23 15.70
C ALA A 61 -18.62 -7.69 15.69
N LEU A 62 -19.46 -7.03 16.50
CA LEU A 62 -19.41 -5.57 16.64
C LEU A 62 -18.07 -5.10 17.20
N PHE A 63 -17.58 -5.73 18.26
CA PHE A 63 -16.26 -5.37 18.82
C PHE A 63 -15.12 -5.69 17.87
N ALA A 64 -15.20 -6.74 17.05
CA ALA A 64 -14.21 -7.05 16.01
C ALA A 64 -14.17 -5.97 14.91
N LEU A 65 -15.34 -5.54 14.44
CA LEU A 65 -15.48 -4.42 13.50
C LEU A 65 -14.83 -3.16 14.05
N LEU A 66 -15.17 -2.77 15.30
CA LEU A 66 -14.62 -1.59 15.94
C LEU A 66 -13.10 -1.72 16.18
N THR A 67 -12.63 -2.91 16.59
CA THR A 67 -11.19 -3.18 16.77
C THR A 67 -10.45 -3.00 15.45
N TYR A 68 -10.98 -3.51 14.33
CA TYR A 68 -10.40 -3.33 13.00
C TYR A 68 -10.45 -1.85 12.59
N ALA A 69 -11.63 -1.24 12.63
CA ALA A 69 -11.84 0.12 12.14
C ALA A 69 -11.00 1.17 12.88
N LEU A 70 -10.77 0.98 14.18
CA LEU A 70 -10.01 1.93 15.02
C LEU A 70 -8.51 1.58 15.12
N MET A 71 -8.02 0.53 14.46
CA MET A 71 -6.57 0.26 14.41
C MET A 71 -5.81 1.44 13.83
N PRO A 72 -4.68 1.85 14.42
CA PRO A 72 -3.90 2.98 13.91
C PRO A 72 -3.51 2.83 12.43
N ALA A 73 -3.13 1.61 11.99
CA ALA A 73 -2.80 1.36 10.58
C ALA A 73 -4.02 1.52 9.64
N VAL A 74 -5.21 1.16 10.08
CA VAL A 74 -6.47 1.31 9.31
C VAL A 74 -6.84 2.78 9.21
N GLN A 75 -6.74 3.53 10.32
CA GLN A 75 -7.01 4.95 10.34
C GLN A 75 -6.03 5.71 9.43
N LEU A 76 -4.73 5.43 9.53
CA LEU A 76 -3.74 6.03 8.64
C LEU A 76 -3.97 5.61 7.17
N GLY A 77 -4.28 4.32 6.94
CA GLY A 77 -4.61 3.77 5.62
C GLY A 77 -5.81 4.42 4.97
N GLY A 78 -6.76 4.94 5.75
CA GLY A 78 -7.93 5.70 5.27
C GLY A 78 -7.55 7.03 4.59
N PHE A 79 -6.41 7.62 4.92
CA PHE A 79 -5.91 8.85 4.30
C PHE A 79 -4.93 8.62 3.15
N ILE A 80 -4.36 7.43 3.05
CA ILE A 80 -3.30 7.10 2.10
C ILE A 80 -3.81 6.09 1.08
N VAL A 81 -3.74 6.45 -0.21
CA VAL A 81 -4.00 5.48 -1.27
C VAL A 81 -2.81 4.54 -1.39
N SER A 82 -3.02 3.28 -1.08
CA SER A 82 -1.99 2.24 -1.15
C SER A 82 -2.55 0.93 -1.70
N THR A 83 -1.67 0.03 -2.10
CA THR A 83 -2.05 -1.33 -2.51
C THR A 83 -2.50 -2.21 -1.34
N ASP A 84 -2.17 -1.83 -0.10
CA ASP A 84 -2.55 -2.58 1.10
C ASP A 84 -4.06 -2.49 1.37
N THR A 85 -4.65 -1.31 1.17
CA THR A 85 -6.08 -1.10 1.44
C THR A 85 -6.99 -2.02 0.62
N PRO A 86 -6.91 -2.07 -0.73
CA PRO A 86 -7.73 -3.01 -1.51
C PRO A 86 -7.36 -4.46 -1.21
N MET A 87 -6.09 -4.80 -0.95
CA MET A 87 -5.69 -6.14 -0.55
C MET A 87 -6.41 -6.57 0.74
N VAL A 88 -6.37 -5.75 1.80
CA VAL A 88 -6.99 -6.09 3.09
C VAL A 88 -8.51 -6.19 2.96
N ALA A 89 -9.15 -5.32 2.18
CA ALA A 89 -10.59 -5.40 1.92
C ALA A 89 -10.97 -6.72 1.24
N CYS A 90 -10.26 -7.09 0.19
CA CYS A 90 -10.48 -8.35 -0.50
C CYS A 90 -10.13 -9.57 0.38
N LEU A 91 -9.08 -9.50 1.21
CA LEU A 91 -8.74 -10.58 2.15
C LEU A 91 -9.77 -10.72 3.28
N ALA A 92 -10.38 -9.63 3.74
CA ALA A 92 -11.49 -9.70 4.70
C ALA A 92 -12.72 -10.38 4.07
N ALA A 93 -13.03 -10.08 2.79
CA ALA A 93 -14.05 -10.78 2.02
C ALA A 93 -13.71 -12.27 1.81
N ALA A 94 -12.44 -12.58 1.51
CA ALA A 94 -11.96 -13.95 1.37
C ALA A 94 -12.08 -14.73 2.69
N LEU A 95 -11.74 -14.10 3.82
CA LEU A 95 -11.91 -14.71 5.15
C LEU A 95 -13.39 -15.01 5.44
N TRP A 96 -14.29 -14.07 5.15
CA TRP A 96 -15.73 -14.30 5.29
C TRP A 96 -16.24 -15.46 4.41
N ALA A 97 -15.82 -15.48 3.13
CA ALA A 97 -16.15 -16.56 2.21
C ALA A 97 -15.58 -17.91 2.67
N TYR A 98 -14.34 -17.92 3.19
CA TYR A 98 -13.71 -19.12 3.75
C TYR A 98 -14.46 -19.64 4.98
N VAL A 99 -14.84 -18.76 5.93
CA VAL A 99 -15.64 -19.13 7.09
C VAL A 99 -16.99 -19.68 6.64
N ALA A 100 -17.65 -19.04 5.66
CA ALA A 100 -18.90 -19.53 5.10
C ALA A 100 -18.75 -20.93 4.45
N LEU A 101 -17.64 -21.16 3.75
CA LEU A 101 -17.31 -22.45 3.17
C LEU A 101 -17.17 -23.54 4.23
N GLN A 102 -16.49 -23.23 5.36
CA GLN A 102 -16.31 -24.19 6.46
C GLN A 102 -17.60 -24.58 7.17
N GLN A 103 -18.65 -23.78 7.04
CA GLN A 103 -19.96 -24.00 7.69
C GLN A 103 -21.03 -24.52 6.73
N THR A 104 -20.71 -24.73 5.45
CA THR A 104 -21.68 -25.09 4.42
C THR A 104 -21.60 -26.59 4.10
N GLU A 105 -22.72 -27.30 4.29
CA GLU A 105 -22.86 -28.70 3.88
C GLU A 105 -23.32 -28.84 2.43
N ARG A 106 -24.20 -27.94 1.96
CA ARG A 106 -24.76 -27.91 0.60
C ARG A 106 -24.35 -26.62 -0.12
N ALA A 107 -24.33 -26.66 -1.44
CA ALA A 107 -23.99 -25.51 -2.29
C ALA A 107 -22.62 -24.86 -1.97
N ALA A 108 -21.63 -25.65 -1.57
CA ALA A 108 -20.27 -25.19 -1.23
C ALA A 108 -19.59 -24.44 -2.37
N TRP A 109 -20.07 -24.57 -3.61
CA TRP A 109 -19.54 -23.85 -4.76
C TRP A 109 -19.69 -22.31 -4.65
N ARG A 110 -20.78 -21.80 -3.99
CA ARG A 110 -21.00 -20.36 -3.84
C ARG A 110 -19.91 -19.69 -2.99
N PRO A 111 -19.66 -20.13 -1.73
CA PRO A 111 -18.57 -19.56 -0.95
C PRO A 111 -17.19 -19.90 -1.54
N ALA A 112 -17.02 -21.04 -2.25
CA ALA A 112 -15.77 -21.34 -2.94
C ALA A 112 -15.50 -20.35 -4.09
N LEU A 113 -16.52 -20.01 -4.88
CA LEU A 113 -16.44 -18.97 -5.91
C LEU A 113 -16.06 -17.62 -5.29
N GLY A 114 -16.77 -17.20 -4.21
CA GLY A 114 -16.49 -15.97 -3.50
C GLY A 114 -15.05 -15.92 -2.96
N LEU A 115 -14.56 -17.04 -2.42
CA LEU A 115 -13.18 -17.16 -1.93
C LEU A 115 -12.17 -16.99 -3.07
N GLY A 116 -12.36 -17.68 -4.20
CA GLY A 116 -11.47 -17.59 -5.36
C GLY A 116 -11.42 -16.18 -5.95
N LEU A 117 -12.60 -15.57 -6.15
CA LEU A 117 -12.69 -14.18 -6.65
C LEU A 117 -12.01 -13.18 -5.71
N ALA A 118 -12.29 -13.27 -4.39
CA ALA A 118 -11.74 -12.35 -3.41
C ALA A 118 -10.22 -12.49 -3.26
N LEU A 119 -9.68 -13.73 -3.26
CA LEU A 119 -8.23 -13.96 -3.26
C LEU A 119 -7.58 -13.48 -4.55
N GLY A 120 -8.22 -13.68 -5.71
CA GLY A 120 -7.74 -13.18 -6.99
C GLY A 120 -7.66 -11.65 -7.02
N LEU A 121 -8.70 -10.96 -6.57
CA LEU A 121 -8.69 -9.49 -6.45
C LEU A 121 -7.65 -9.01 -5.42
N ALA A 122 -7.50 -9.70 -4.29
CA ALA A 122 -6.46 -9.40 -3.32
C ALA A 122 -5.05 -9.52 -3.93
N PHE A 123 -4.82 -10.56 -4.75
CA PHE A 123 -3.57 -10.75 -5.50
C PHE A 123 -3.33 -9.62 -6.51
N LEU A 124 -4.38 -9.20 -7.23
CA LEU A 124 -4.32 -8.05 -8.15
C LEU A 124 -4.12 -6.70 -7.42
N ALA A 125 -4.33 -6.64 -6.11
CA ALA A 125 -3.96 -5.49 -5.30
C ALA A 125 -2.48 -5.55 -4.88
N LYS A 126 -2.06 -6.70 -4.35
CA LYS A 126 -0.68 -6.92 -3.87
C LYS A 126 -0.38 -8.41 -3.78
N TYR A 127 0.76 -8.85 -4.32
CA TYR A 127 1.15 -10.27 -4.29
C TYR A 127 1.29 -10.87 -2.88
N ALA A 128 1.47 -10.04 -1.85
CA ALA A 128 1.45 -10.45 -0.45
C ALA A 128 0.12 -11.09 0.00
N ALA A 129 -0.95 -10.98 -0.78
CA ALA A 129 -2.20 -11.72 -0.57
C ALA A 129 -1.98 -13.25 -0.51
N LEU A 130 -0.93 -13.78 -1.14
CA LEU A 130 -0.55 -15.19 -1.06
C LEU A 130 -0.22 -15.68 0.36
N TYR A 131 0.09 -14.77 1.30
CA TYR A 131 0.27 -15.16 2.71
C TYR A 131 -1.02 -15.75 3.30
N SER A 132 -2.19 -15.33 2.84
CA SER A 132 -3.47 -15.90 3.25
C SER A 132 -3.72 -17.29 2.66
N VAL A 133 -3.15 -17.60 1.48
CA VAL A 133 -3.17 -18.98 0.94
C VAL A 133 -2.34 -19.91 1.84
N ALA A 134 -1.18 -19.45 2.33
CA ALA A 134 -0.44 -20.18 3.35
C ALA A 134 -1.25 -20.36 4.65
N GLY A 135 -2.10 -19.37 5.00
CA GLY A 135 -3.05 -19.48 6.11
C GLY A 135 -4.09 -20.57 5.89
N ILE A 136 -4.70 -20.65 4.71
CA ILE A 136 -5.62 -21.73 4.34
C ILE A 136 -4.89 -23.09 4.44
N ALA A 137 -3.70 -23.21 3.86
CA ALA A 137 -2.90 -24.43 3.93
C ALA A 137 -2.62 -24.85 5.38
N LEU A 138 -2.22 -23.92 6.25
CA LEU A 138 -1.98 -24.19 7.66
C LEU A 138 -3.26 -24.68 8.36
N HIS A 139 -4.42 -24.07 8.08
CA HIS A 139 -5.69 -24.54 8.65
C HIS A 139 -6.03 -25.97 8.18
N LEU A 140 -5.81 -26.26 6.90
CA LEU A 140 -6.05 -27.61 6.35
C LEU A 140 -5.09 -28.67 6.92
N ILE A 141 -3.84 -28.32 7.19
CA ILE A 141 -2.86 -29.21 7.82
C ILE A 141 -3.26 -29.51 9.26
N THR A 142 -3.69 -28.49 10.01
CA THR A 142 -3.95 -28.58 11.45
C THR A 142 -5.37 -29.04 11.80
N SER A 143 -6.34 -29.00 10.86
CA SER A 143 -7.74 -29.34 11.11
C SER A 143 -8.26 -30.40 10.12
N ARG A 144 -8.62 -31.58 10.65
CA ARG A 144 -9.26 -32.63 9.85
C ARG A 144 -10.65 -32.17 9.37
N GLU A 145 -11.40 -31.46 10.22
CA GLU A 145 -12.71 -30.93 9.87
C GLU A 145 -12.64 -29.94 8.72
N ALA A 146 -11.66 -29.08 8.70
CA ALA A 146 -11.45 -28.12 7.62
C ALA A 146 -11.28 -28.81 6.24
N ARG A 147 -10.72 -30.00 6.19
CA ARG A 147 -10.51 -30.74 4.94
C ARG A 147 -11.79 -31.30 4.33
N LYS A 148 -12.85 -31.55 5.14
CA LYS A 148 -14.08 -32.23 4.69
C LYS A 148 -14.84 -31.45 3.59
N VAL A 149 -14.74 -30.14 3.59
CA VAL A 149 -15.45 -29.27 2.62
C VAL A 149 -14.71 -29.16 1.28
N TRP A 150 -13.41 -29.51 1.24
CA TRP A 150 -12.56 -29.40 0.06
C TRP A 150 -12.68 -30.64 -0.84
N ARG A 151 -13.87 -30.79 -1.44
CA ARG A 151 -14.14 -31.78 -2.50
C ARG A 151 -13.50 -31.30 -3.82
N PRO A 152 -13.25 -32.18 -4.80
CA PRO A 152 -12.68 -31.80 -6.09
C PRO A 152 -13.42 -30.64 -6.77
N THR A 153 -14.76 -30.63 -6.72
CA THR A 153 -15.59 -29.56 -7.27
C THR A 153 -15.40 -28.23 -6.54
N THR A 154 -15.29 -28.25 -5.22
CA THR A 154 -15.03 -27.05 -4.41
C THR A 154 -13.66 -26.46 -4.72
N ILE A 155 -12.65 -27.32 -4.84
CA ILE A 155 -11.29 -26.92 -5.23
C ILE A 155 -11.31 -26.33 -6.64
N ALA A 156 -11.92 -27.02 -7.61
CA ALA A 156 -11.97 -26.57 -8.99
C ALA A 156 -12.64 -25.20 -9.12
N VAL A 157 -13.73 -24.95 -8.39
CA VAL A 157 -14.42 -23.64 -8.41
C VAL A 157 -13.55 -22.55 -7.76
N ALA A 158 -12.95 -22.80 -6.60
CA ALA A 158 -12.13 -21.79 -5.92
C ALA A 158 -10.86 -21.46 -6.72
N VAL A 159 -10.15 -22.48 -7.17
CA VAL A 159 -8.91 -22.32 -7.96
C VAL A 159 -9.23 -21.75 -9.34
N GLY A 160 -10.28 -22.22 -10.01
CA GLY A 160 -10.71 -21.72 -11.32
C GLY A 160 -11.10 -20.24 -11.26
N ALA A 161 -11.86 -19.83 -10.24
CA ALA A 161 -12.20 -18.42 -10.04
C ALA A 161 -10.97 -17.54 -9.75
N PHE A 162 -10.08 -18.02 -8.89
CA PHE A 162 -8.80 -17.34 -8.63
C PHE A 162 -7.98 -17.20 -9.91
N ALA A 163 -7.76 -18.29 -10.64
CA ALA A 163 -6.98 -18.32 -11.88
C ALA A 163 -7.56 -17.40 -12.95
N LEU A 164 -8.88 -17.38 -13.11
CA LEU A 164 -9.57 -16.50 -14.07
C LEU A 164 -9.31 -15.03 -13.78
N VAL A 165 -9.36 -14.62 -12.49
CA VAL A 165 -9.13 -13.24 -12.09
C VAL A 165 -7.69 -12.81 -12.32
N ILE A 166 -6.70 -13.68 -12.04
CA ILE A 166 -5.29 -13.32 -12.14
C ILE A 166 -4.69 -13.53 -13.53
N ALA A 167 -5.34 -14.31 -14.40
CA ALA A 167 -4.81 -14.69 -15.72
C ALA A 167 -4.38 -13.49 -16.57
N PRO A 168 -5.17 -12.39 -16.70
CA PRO A 168 -4.75 -11.24 -17.48
C PRO A 168 -3.47 -10.57 -16.92
N ASN A 169 -3.30 -10.54 -15.59
CA ASN A 169 -2.09 -10.00 -14.97
C ASN A 169 -0.88 -10.92 -15.21
N LEU A 170 -1.05 -12.22 -15.15
CA LEU A 170 0.02 -13.17 -15.45
C LEU A 170 0.45 -13.06 -16.91
N ALA A 171 -0.50 -12.97 -17.85
CA ALA A 171 -0.23 -12.76 -19.27
C ALA A 171 0.52 -11.44 -19.49
N TRP A 172 0.08 -10.35 -18.86
CA TRP A 172 0.77 -9.06 -18.92
C TRP A 172 2.21 -9.17 -18.41
N ASN A 173 2.44 -9.81 -17.26
CA ASN A 173 3.79 -10.02 -16.71
C ASN A 173 4.67 -10.83 -17.66
N ALA A 174 4.14 -11.88 -18.28
CA ALA A 174 4.89 -12.70 -19.24
C ALA A 174 5.36 -11.90 -20.46
N VAL A 175 4.51 -11.02 -21.00
CA VAL A 175 4.85 -10.15 -22.13
C VAL A 175 5.82 -9.04 -21.74
N ASN A 176 5.75 -8.56 -20.48
CA ASN A 176 6.57 -7.45 -19.97
C ASN A 176 7.79 -7.93 -19.15
N GLY A 177 8.30 -9.15 -19.41
CA GLY A 177 9.53 -9.64 -18.79
C GLY A 177 9.47 -9.79 -17.27
N PHE A 178 8.27 -10.03 -16.70
CA PHE A 178 8.06 -10.15 -15.25
C PHE A 178 8.56 -8.96 -14.41
N ALA A 179 8.51 -7.75 -14.95
CA ALA A 179 9.02 -6.54 -14.30
C ALA A 179 8.52 -6.35 -12.86
N ALA A 180 7.21 -6.58 -12.62
CA ALA A 180 6.62 -6.49 -11.27
C ALA A 180 7.16 -7.57 -10.31
N ALA A 181 7.42 -8.78 -10.78
CA ALA A 181 8.00 -9.85 -9.97
C ALA A 181 9.47 -9.56 -9.63
N HIS A 182 10.24 -9.10 -10.61
CA HIS A 182 11.63 -8.65 -10.39
C HIS A 182 11.71 -7.49 -9.39
N HIS A 183 10.79 -6.52 -9.47
CA HIS A 183 10.72 -5.44 -8.49
C HIS A 183 10.42 -5.95 -7.08
N VAL A 184 9.47 -6.90 -6.93
CA VAL A 184 9.18 -7.51 -5.62
C VAL A 184 10.40 -8.27 -5.09
N ALA A 185 11.11 -9.01 -5.93
CA ALA A 185 12.35 -9.69 -5.55
C ALA A 185 13.45 -8.71 -5.11
N SER A 186 13.60 -7.59 -5.82
CA SER A 186 14.57 -6.53 -5.45
C SER A 186 14.19 -5.82 -4.14
N GLU A 187 12.89 -5.56 -3.90
CA GLU A 187 12.41 -5.01 -2.62
C GLU A 187 12.64 -5.98 -1.44
N ALA A 188 12.58 -7.30 -1.69
CA ALA A 188 12.90 -8.33 -0.70
C ALA A 188 14.41 -8.35 -0.37
N ALA A 189 15.26 -7.88 -1.27
CA ALA A 189 16.71 -7.69 -1.09
C ALA A 189 17.48 -8.95 -0.59
N TRP A 190 17.02 -10.15 -0.97
CA TRP A 190 17.62 -11.42 -0.48
C TRP A 190 19.06 -11.65 -0.98
N GLY A 191 19.51 -10.97 -2.01
CA GLY A 191 20.88 -11.03 -2.53
C GLY A 191 21.75 -9.79 -2.23
N GLY A 192 21.22 -8.82 -1.50
CA GLY A 192 21.90 -7.55 -1.20
C GLY A 192 22.66 -7.53 0.14
N PRO A 193 23.33 -6.42 0.49
CA PRO A 193 23.94 -6.26 1.79
C PRO A 193 22.88 -6.44 2.89
N ARG A 194 23.17 -7.31 3.84
CA ARG A 194 22.23 -7.68 4.94
C ARG A 194 21.90 -6.45 5.79
N LYS A 195 20.66 -5.96 5.66
CA LYS A 195 20.05 -4.96 6.57
C LYS A 195 19.18 -5.62 7.64
N GLY A 196 19.19 -6.96 7.70
CA GLY A 196 18.40 -7.79 8.60
C GLY A 196 19.10 -8.10 9.91
N GLY A 197 18.64 -9.15 10.58
CA GLY A 197 19.15 -9.64 11.86
C GLY A 197 18.18 -9.44 13.01
N VAL A 198 18.61 -9.78 14.22
CA VAL A 198 17.77 -9.74 15.43
C VAL A 198 17.17 -8.35 15.68
N LEU A 199 17.95 -7.29 15.48
CA LEU A 199 17.47 -5.92 15.69
C LEU A 199 16.35 -5.54 14.71
N ALA A 200 16.44 -5.98 13.45
CA ALA A 200 15.39 -5.75 12.46
C ALA A 200 14.10 -6.53 12.81
N VAL A 201 14.23 -7.75 13.35
CA VAL A 201 13.10 -8.52 13.87
C VAL A 201 12.44 -7.80 15.05
N LEU A 202 13.23 -7.34 16.02
CA LEU A 202 12.70 -6.59 17.17
C LEU A 202 12.04 -5.27 16.73
N SER A 203 12.64 -4.57 15.78
CA SER A 203 12.06 -3.36 15.18
C SER A 203 10.73 -3.66 14.49
N PHE A 204 10.63 -4.75 13.73
CA PHE A 204 9.38 -5.16 13.10
C PHE A 204 8.32 -5.52 14.15
N ILE A 205 8.66 -6.32 15.17
CA ILE A 205 7.73 -6.65 16.27
C ILE A 205 7.28 -5.36 16.98
N GLY A 206 8.22 -4.48 17.33
CA GLY A 206 7.93 -3.17 17.94
C GLY A 206 6.97 -2.33 17.08
N SER A 207 7.16 -2.33 15.76
CA SER A 207 6.28 -1.60 14.83
C SER A 207 4.84 -2.13 14.82
N GLN A 208 4.61 -3.42 15.12
CA GLN A 208 3.26 -3.98 15.17
C GLN A 208 2.42 -3.41 16.32
N PHE A 209 3.04 -2.90 17.39
CA PHE A 209 2.34 -2.14 18.42
C PHE A 209 1.77 -0.81 17.87
N GLY A 210 2.44 -0.22 16.88
CA GLY A 210 1.91 0.94 16.14
C GLY A 210 0.87 0.56 15.09
N VAL A 211 0.95 -0.63 14.50
CA VAL A 211 0.03 -1.12 13.46
C VAL A 211 -1.33 -1.51 14.05
N PHE A 212 -1.33 -2.42 15.01
CA PHE A 212 -2.55 -2.94 15.66
C PHE A 212 -3.05 -2.03 16.82
N GLY A 213 -2.15 -1.25 17.40
CA GLY A 213 -2.29 -0.62 18.69
C GLY A 213 -1.63 -1.45 19.81
N PRO A 214 -1.11 -0.80 20.86
CA PRO A 214 -0.30 -1.47 21.89
C PRO A 214 -0.99 -2.65 22.57
N ILE A 215 -2.20 -2.45 23.07
CA ILE A 215 -2.94 -3.49 23.78
C ILE A 215 -3.48 -4.56 22.85
N PRO A 216 -4.10 -4.24 21.68
CA PRO A 216 -4.51 -5.25 20.72
C PRO A 216 -3.38 -6.18 20.28
N PHE A 217 -2.20 -5.64 19.98
CA PHE A 217 -1.07 -6.50 19.59
C PHE A 217 -0.54 -7.33 20.74
N ALA A 218 -0.46 -6.80 21.95
CA ALA A 218 -0.09 -7.56 23.14
C ALA A 218 -1.08 -8.71 23.42
N VAL A 219 -2.39 -8.47 23.27
CA VAL A 219 -3.44 -9.49 23.38
C VAL A 219 -3.28 -10.54 22.28
N LEU A 220 -3.03 -10.13 21.04
CA LEU A 220 -2.86 -11.06 19.92
C LEU A 220 -1.66 -11.98 20.11
N ALA A 221 -0.50 -11.41 20.41
CA ALA A 221 0.74 -12.15 20.58
C ALA A 221 0.76 -12.97 21.90
N GLY A 222 0.53 -12.33 23.04
CA GLY A 222 0.58 -12.97 24.35
C GLY A 222 -0.61 -13.90 24.60
N GLY A 223 -1.81 -13.48 24.17
CA GLY A 223 -3.04 -14.26 24.31
C GLY A 223 -3.00 -15.57 23.51
N GLY A 224 -2.49 -15.52 22.28
CA GLY A 224 -2.30 -16.72 21.45
C GLY A 224 -1.40 -17.75 22.13
N VAL A 225 -0.24 -17.31 22.62
CA VAL A 225 0.70 -18.18 23.35
C VAL A 225 0.07 -18.74 24.63
N TRP A 226 -0.58 -17.88 25.41
CA TRP A 226 -1.21 -18.29 26.68
C TRP A 226 -2.35 -19.31 26.48
N LEU A 227 -3.24 -19.09 25.50
CA LEU A 227 -4.34 -20.00 25.18
C LEU A 227 -3.83 -21.33 24.62
N ALA A 228 -2.79 -21.29 23.78
CA ALA A 228 -2.17 -22.50 23.24
C ALA A 228 -1.51 -23.34 24.35
N ALA A 229 -0.72 -22.72 25.24
CA ALA A 229 -0.07 -23.39 26.39
C ALA A 229 -1.09 -24.03 27.35
N ARG A 230 -2.26 -23.38 27.52
CA ARG A 230 -3.36 -23.88 28.36
C ARG A 230 -4.29 -24.85 27.65
N ARG A 231 -4.05 -25.15 26.36
CA ARG A 231 -4.93 -25.98 25.49
C ARG A 231 -6.38 -25.49 25.45
N ARG A 232 -6.58 -24.16 25.50
CA ARG A 232 -7.92 -23.51 25.55
C ARG A 232 -8.32 -22.87 24.22
N LEU A 233 -7.57 -23.13 23.14
CA LEU A 233 -7.95 -22.66 21.81
C LEU A 233 -9.20 -23.38 21.29
N GLN A 234 -10.21 -22.61 20.94
CA GLN A 234 -11.43 -23.10 20.30
C GLN A 234 -11.21 -23.28 18.79
N ALA A 235 -12.13 -23.98 18.11
CA ALA A 235 -12.03 -24.18 16.66
C ALA A 235 -12.00 -22.86 15.87
N PRO A 236 -12.83 -21.84 16.17
CA PRO A 236 -12.71 -20.51 15.54
C PRO A 236 -11.36 -19.84 15.77
N ASP A 237 -10.79 -19.97 16.99
CA ASP A 237 -9.46 -19.40 17.28
C ASP A 237 -8.37 -20.00 16.39
N ARG A 238 -8.42 -21.35 16.21
CA ARG A 238 -7.45 -22.05 15.34
C ARG A 238 -7.54 -21.64 13.87
N LEU A 239 -8.77 -21.47 13.37
CA LEU A 239 -8.99 -20.96 12.01
C LEU A 239 -8.38 -19.56 11.85
N LEU A 240 -8.71 -18.64 12.76
CA LEU A 240 -8.24 -17.26 12.68
C LEU A 240 -6.72 -17.14 12.93
N LEU A 241 -6.16 -17.95 13.83
CA LEU A 241 -4.70 -18.03 14.01
C LEU A 241 -4.00 -18.55 12.75
N ALA A 242 -4.60 -19.53 12.06
CA ALA A 242 -4.05 -20.02 10.79
C ALA A 242 -4.02 -18.91 9.72
N TRP A 243 -4.93 -17.95 9.73
CA TRP A 243 -4.91 -16.80 8.84
C TRP A 243 -4.02 -15.63 9.34
N THR A 244 -3.74 -15.57 10.64
CA THR A 244 -2.96 -14.50 11.26
C THR A 244 -1.47 -14.81 11.30
N ILE A 245 -1.10 -16.06 11.65
CA ILE A 245 0.29 -16.44 11.89
C ILE A 245 1.16 -16.39 10.62
N PRO A 246 0.76 -16.96 9.47
CA PRO A 246 1.61 -16.98 8.28
C PRO A 246 2.04 -15.60 7.80
N PRO A 247 1.16 -14.58 7.67
CA PRO A 247 1.60 -13.24 7.31
C PRO A 247 2.65 -12.65 8.26
N LEU A 248 2.46 -12.83 9.57
CA LEU A 248 3.41 -12.34 10.58
C LEU A 248 4.72 -13.12 10.53
N ALA A 249 4.67 -14.45 10.44
CA ALA A 249 5.85 -15.31 10.42
C ALA A 249 6.71 -15.11 9.17
N ILE A 250 6.08 -15.04 7.98
CA ILE A 250 6.78 -14.79 6.72
C ILE A 250 7.52 -13.45 6.78
N VAL A 251 6.86 -12.41 7.31
CA VAL A 251 7.49 -11.08 7.40
C VAL A 251 8.54 -11.03 8.52
N LEU A 252 8.39 -11.81 9.60
CA LEU A 252 9.47 -11.97 10.60
C LEU A 252 10.73 -12.61 10.00
N VAL A 253 10.56 -13.66 9.18
CA VAL A 253 11.67 -14.28 8.44
C VAL A 253 12.31 -13.28 7.49
N GLN A 254 11.50 -12.52 6.75
CA GLN A 254 11.97 -11.45 5.88
C GLN A 254 12.74 -10.37 6.66
N ALA A 255 12.23 -9.96 7.83
CA ALA A 255 12.90 -9.00 8.69
C ALA A 255 14.28 -9.49 9.14
N PHE A 256 14.40 -10.78 9.46
CA PHE A 256 15.68 -11.39 9.82
C PHE A 256 16.66 -11.43 8.64
N ILE A 257 16.20 -11.68 7.41
CA ILE A 257 17.05 -11.80 6.21
C ILE A 257 17.52 -10.42 5.74
N ALA A 258 16.58 -9.47 5.55
CA ALA A 258 16.86 -8.22 4.83
C ALA A 258 16.14 -6.98 5.38
N GLY A 259 15.47 -7.10 6.55
CA GLY A 259 14.61 -6.06 7.06
C GLY A 259 13.17 -6.15 6.51
N ALA A 260 12.23 -5.50 7.16
CA ALA A 260 10.82 -5.46 6.74
C ALA A 260 10.16 -4.13 7.12
N LYS A 261 9.17 -3.72 6.32
CA LYS A 261 8.33 -2.56 6.62
C LYS A 261 7.14 -2.99 7.49
N ALA A 262 6.69 -2.12 8.39
CA ALA A 262 5.61 -2.39 9.36
C ALA A 262 4.32 -2.93 8.72
N ASN A 263 3.93 -2.41 7.55
CA ASN A 263 2.72 -2.76 6.82
C ASN A 263 2.79 -4.05 6.00
N TRP A 264 3.93 -4.74 5.94
CA TRP A 264 4.04 -5.93 5.09
C TRP A 264 3.19 -7.11 5.61
N ALA A 265 2.88 -7.14 6.91
CA ALA A 265 1.99 -8.15 7.49
C ALA A 265 0.50 -7.72 7.54
N ALA A 266 0.07 -6.74 6.73
CA ALA A 266 -1.29 -6.21 6.76
C ALA A 266 -2.39 -7.27 6.53
N ALA A 267 -2.08 -8.38 5.88
CA ALA A 267 -2.99 -9.53 5.75
C ALA A 267 -3.48 -10.10 7.10
N ALA A 268 -2.72 -9.88 8.20
CA ALA A 268 -3.10 -10.31 9.55
C ALA A 268 -4.13 -9.40 10.23
N LEU A 269 -4.44 -8.20 9.70
CA LEU A 269 -5.28 -7.20 10.38
C LEU A 269 -6.72 -7.70 10.60
N ALA A 270 -7.36 -8.23 9.57
CA ALA A 270 -8.74 -8.70 9.64
C ALA A 270 -8.91 -9.89 10.61
N PRO A 271 -8.19 -11.03 10.46
CA PRO A 271 -8.32 -12.14 11.39
C PRO A 271 -7.84 -11.79 12.80
N GLY A 272 -6.78 -10.97 12.92
CA GLY A 272 -6.24 -10.54 14.22
C GLY A 272 -7.22 -9.68 15.01
N SER A 273 -7.98 -8.79 14.37
CA SER A 273 -9.01 -7.98 15.05
C SER A 273 -10.13 -8.83 15.65
N ILE A 274 -10.54 -9.89 14.94
CA ILE A 274 -11.55 -10.82 15.43
C ILE A 274 -11.03 -11.56 16.66
N LEU A 275 -9.80 -12.07 16.62
CA LEU A 275 -9.18 -12.75 17.75
C LEU A 275 -9.08 -11.87 18.99
N VAL A 276 -8.61 -10.63 18.85
CA VAL A 276 -8.50 -9.68 19.96
C VAL A 276 -9.84 -9.45 20.62
N ALA A 277 -10.89 -9.15 19.84
CA ALA A 277 -12.23 -8.92 20.35
C ALA A 277 -12.79 -10.17 21.07
N ALA A 278 -12.69 -11.33 20.42
CA ALA A 278 -13.19 -12.59 20.96
C ALA A 278 -12.50 -12.96 22.27
N TRP A 279 -11.16 -12.83 22.36
CA TRP A 279 -10.42 -13.20 23.57
C TRP A 279 -10.67 -12.21 24.72
N MET A 280 -10.68 -10.90 24.46
CA MET A 280 -10.95 -9.91 25.51
C MET A 280 -12.36 -10.07 26.10
N LEU A 281 -13.35 -10.37 25.26
CA LEU A 281 -14.72 -10.66 25.73
C LEU A 281 -14.77 -11.99 26.53
N ARG A 282 -14.13 -13.05 26.03
CA ARG A 282 -14.05 -14.36 26.70
C ARG A 282 -13.34 -14.27 28.06
N TRP A 283 -12.35 -13.38 28.21
CA TRP A 283 -11.66 -13.13 29.50
C TRP A 283 -12.46 -12.19 30.42
N ASN A 284 -13.69 -11.85 30.05
CA ASN A 284 -14.56 -10.94 30.79
C ASN A 284 -13.92 -9.57 31.05
N ARG A 285 -13.27 -9.02 30.01
CA ARG A 285 -12.61 -7.71 30.04
C ARG A 285 -13.25 -6.67 29.11
N PRO A 286 -14.63 -6.56 29.03
CA PRO A 286 -15.27 -5.65 28.09
C PRO A 286 -14.96 -4.17 28.40
N ARG A 287 -14.81 -3.79 29.68
CA ARG A 287 -14.45 -2.41 30.06
C ARG A 287 -13.05 -2.02 29.54
N LEU A 288 -12.08 -2.95 29.65
CA LEU A 288 -10.74 -2.72 29.10
C LEU A 288 -10.79 -2.60 27.58
N LEU A 289 -11.55 -3.47 26.90
CA LEU A 289 -11.72 -3.39 25.44
C LEU A 289 -12.34 -2.03 25.04
N ILE A 290 -13.39 -1.57 25.72
CA ILE A 290 -14.01 -0.25 25.47
C ILE A 290 -12.99 0.87 25.70
N ALA A 291 -12.22 0.83 26.78
CA ALA A 291 -11.20 1.84 27.06
C ALA A 291 -10.11 1.88 25.97
N VAL A 292 -9.68 0.72 25.47
CA VAL A 292 -8.72 0.61 24.35
C VAL A 292 -9.31 1.21 23.08
N LEU A 293 -10.55 0.88 22.73
CA LEU A 293 -11.22 1.40 21.54
C LEU A 293 -11.42 2.92 21.65
N ALA A 294 -11.79 3.43 22.83
CA ALA A 294 -11.91 4.87 23.08
C ALA A 294 -10.55 5.58 22.90
N ALA A 295 -9.47 5.01 23.43
CA ALA A 295 -8.13 5.57 23.26
C ALA A 295 -7.70 5.56 21.77
N GLN A 296 -7.97 4.49 21.02
CA GLN A 296 -7.70 4.43 19.59
C GLN A 296 -8.57 5.42 18.80
N ALA A 297 -9.84 5.61 19.17
CA ALA A 297 -10.70 6.62 18.57
C ALA A 297 -10.18 8.04 18.81
N LEU A 298 -9.70 8.34 20.01
CA LEU A 298 -9.06 9.62 20.30
C LEU A 298 -7.79 9.84 19.46
N LEU A 299 -6.97 8.82 19.30
CA LEU A 299 -5.80 8.86 18.42
C LEU A 299 -6.20 9.08 16.95
N ALA A 300 -7.27 8.43 16.50
CA ALA A 300 -7.81 8.61 15.14
C ALA A 300 -8.29 10.05 14.91
N VAL A 301 -9.04 10.63 15.88
CA VAL A 301 -9.47 12.02 15.84
C VAL A 301 -8.26 12.97 15.87
N GLY A 302 -7.27 12.70 16.73
CA GLY A 302 -6.02 13.46 16.76
C GLY A 302 -5.27 13.41 15.43
N GLY A 303 -5.20 12.24 14.79
CA GLY A 303 -4.62 12.06 13.45
C GLY A 303 -5.38 12.85 12.38
N LEU A 304 -6.71 12.80 12.40
CA LEU A 304 -7.55 13.59 11.49
C LEU A 304 -7.30 15.10 11.65
N VAL A 305 -7.28 15.59 12.88
CA VAL A 305 -6.96 16.99 13.17
C VAL A 305 -5.56 17.34 12.69
N ALA A 306 -4.58 16.47 12.91
CA ALA A 306 -3.20 16.67 12.45
C ALA A 306 -3.09 16.80 10.92
N VAL A 307 -3.82 15.96 10.18
CA VAL A 307 -3.83 15.99 8.69
C VAL A 307 -4.57 17.23 8.17
N THR A 308 -5.69 17.61 8.78
CA THR A 308 -6.50 18.75 8.34
C THR A 308 -5.95 20.10 8.81
N GLN A 309 -5.23 20.12 9.93
CA GLN A 309 -4.66 21.32 10.56
C GLN A 309 -3.15 21.14 10.82
N PRO A 310 -2.31 21.03 9.76
CA PRO A 310 -0.89 20.72 9.93
C PRO A 310 -0.11 21.78 10.74
N ARG A 311 -0.61 23.01 10.82
CA ARG A 311 -0.02 24.08 11.66
C ARG A 311 -0.02 23.73 13.14
N LEU A 312 -0.98 22.94 13.63
CA LEU A 312 -1.00 22.47 15.02
C LEU A 312 0.18 21.54 15.32
N LEU A 313 0.57 20.68 14.36
CA LEU A 313 1.76 19.83 14.50
C LEU A 313 3.04 20.66 14.59
N ASP A 314 3.10 21.78 13.86
CA ASP A 314 4.26 22.68 13.89
C ASP A 314 4.40 23.32 15.30
N GLN A 315 3.27 23.64 15.96
CA GLN A 315 3.27 24.21 17.31
C GLN A 315 3.72 23.22 18.39
N VAL A 316 3.39 21.93 18.22
CA VAL A 316 3.77 20.87 19.19
C VAL A 316 5.09 20.16 18.83
N GLY A 317 5.83 20.66 17.84
CA GLY A 317 7.13 20.12 17.45
C GLY A 317 7.09 18.80 16.67
N LEU A 318 5.94 18.41 16.14
CA LEU A 318 5.73 17.18 15.37
C LEU A 318 5.66 17.43 13.85
N SER A 319 6.15 18.56 13.38
CA SER A 319 6.15 18.95 11.96
C SER A 319 6.81 17.93 11.03
N SER A 320 7.85 17.22 11.51
CA SER A 320 8.55 16.19 10.73
C SER A 320 7.67 14.99 10.35
N ALA A 321 6.58 14.73 11.09
CA ALA A 321 5.70 13.59 10.82
C ALA A 321 5.00 13.67 9.45
N LEU A 322 4.73 14.87 8.94
CA LEU A 322 4.05 15.10 7.67
C LEU A 322 4.95 15.70 6.58
N LYS A 323 6.28 15.81 6.80
CA LYS A 323 7.19 16.42 5.82
C LYS A 323 7.13 15.80 4.44
N GLY A 324 6.93 14.47 4.34
CA GLY A 324 6.89 13.74 3.09
C GLY A 324 5.65 13.99 2.22
N VAL A 325 4.57 14.56 2.81
CA VAL A 325 3.31 14.82 2.10
C VAL A 325 3.01 16.31 1.93
N ARG A 326 3.88 17.20 2.44
CA ARG A 326 3.75 18.66 2.33
C ARG A 326 4.61 19.21 1.18
N GLY A 327 4.28 20.39 0.70
CA GLY A 327 5.06 21.13 -0.29
C GLY A 327 4.91 20.67 -1.74
N GLY A 328 4.08 19.67 -2.03
CA GLY A 328 3.97 19.12 -3.38
C GLY A 328 3.35 20.09 -4.40
N ARG A 329 2.36 20.89 -3.99
CA ARG A 329 1.75 21.91 -4.83
C ARG A 329 2.71 23.06 -5.12
N GLU A 330 3.41 23.52 -4.10
CA GLU A 330 4.37 24.62 -4.16
C GLU A 330 5.57 24.23 -5.05
N LEU A 331 6.13 23.02 -4.88
CA LEU A 331 7.19 22.50 -5.75
C LEU A 331 6.73 22.43 -7.21
N THR A 332 5.51 21.96 -7.45
CA THR A 332 4.94 21.89 -8.81
C THR A 332 4.73 23.27 -9.39
N ALA A 333 4.24 24.24 -8.61
CA ALA A 333 4.05 25.63 -9.06
C ALA A 333 5.38 26.24 -9.53
N MET A 334 6.49 26.02 -8.79
CA MET A 334 7.82 26.49 -9.21
C MET A 334 8.27 25.89 -10.55
N VAL A 335 8.04 24.58 -10.76
CA VAL A 335 8.38 23.92 -12.03
C VAL A 335 7.54 24.49 -13.18
N VAL A 336 6.24 24.69 -12.98
CA VAL A 336 5.32 25.27 -14.00
C VAL A 336 5.72 26.71 -14.30
N GLU A 337 5.93 27.55 -13.29
CA GLU A 337 6.36 28.94 -13.44
C GLU A 337 7.68 29.03 -14.22
N ARG A 338 8.66 28.21 -13.89
CA ARG A 338 9.95 28.18 -14.60
C ARG A 338 9.81 27.71 -16.05
N ALA A 339 8.91 26.76 -16.31
CA ALA A 339 8.62 26.32 -17.67
C ALA A 339 7.90 27.41 -18.50
N GLN A 340 6.98 28.16 -17.89
CA GLN A 340 6.28 29.27 -18.54
C GLN A 340 7.15 30.50 -18.77
N ALA A 341 8.15 30.72 -17.94
CA ALA A 341 9.09 31.84 -18.06
C ALA A 341 10.06 31.72 -19.27
N GLN A 342 9.98 30.62 -20.03
CA GLN A 342 10.84 30.45 -21.21
C GLN A 342 10.33 31.31 -22.38
N PRO A 343 11.25 31.92 -23.16
CA PRO A 343 10.86 32.79 -24.25
C PRO A 343 10.13 32.02 -25.34
N PRO A 344 9.07 32.58 -25.95
CA PRO A 344 8.34 31.95 -27.04
C PRO A 344 9.20 31.63 -28.27
N SER A 345 10.28 32.36 -28.48
CA SER A 345 11.27 32.15 -29.54
C SER A 345 12.13 30.90 -29.35
N ALA A 346 12.19 30.36 -28.11
CA ALA A 346 12.94 29.16 -27.77
C ALA A 346 12.12 28.27 -26.81
N PRO A 347 11.07 27.60 -27.29
CA PRO A 347 10.17 26.81 -26.49
C PRO A 347 10.90 25.55 -25.95
N LEU A 348 10.44 25.08 -24.78
CA LEU A 348 10.90 23.79 -24.25
C LEU A 348 10.30 22.63 -25.06
N THR A 349 11.11 21.63 -25.36
CA THR A 349 10.68 20.38 -25.99
C THR A 349 10.25 19.32 -24.93
N ALA A 350 10.71 19.48 -23.68
CA ALA A 350 10.30 18.65 -22.55
C ALA A 350 10.61 19.32 -21.21
N VAL A 351 9.96 18.85 -20.15
CA VAL A 351 10.40 19.02 -18.76
C VAL A 351 10.79 17.65 -18.22
N ALA A 352 12.01 17.49 -17.73
CA ALA A 352 12.54 16.21 -17.25
C ALA A 352 12.80 16.24 -15.76
N VAL A 353 12.28 15.24 -15.04
CA VAL A 353 12.36 15.12 -13.57
C VAL A 353 13.11 13.85 -13.18
N ASP A 354 14.03 13.94 -12.24
CA ASP A 354 14.91 12.84 -11.79
C ASP A 354 14.30 11.94 -10.72
N ASP A 355 13.38 12.46 -9.92
CA ASP A 355 12.78 11.73 -8.78
C ASP A 355 11.36 11.27 -9.08
N ARG A 356 11.08 10.01 -8.82
CA ARG A 356 9.75 9.40 -9.05
C ARG A 356 8.62 10.09 -8.27
N ALA A 357 8.89 10.50 -7.02
CA ALA A 357 7.85 11.11 -6.19
C ALA A 357 7.55 12.53 -6.70
N LEU A 358 8.60 13.29 -7.03
CA LEU A 358 8.48 14.61 -7.64
C LEU A 358 7.79 14.54 -9.01
N PHE A 359 8.15 13.57 -9.87
CA PHE A 359 7.50 13.35 -11.15
C PHE A 359 5.98 13.19 -10.98
N ASN A 360 5.55 12.34 -10.04
CA ASN A 360 4.13 12.10 -9.79
C ASN A 360 3.40 13.33 -9.22
N LEU A 361 4.08 14.14 -8.40
CA LEU A 361 3.53 15.41 -7.90
C LEU A 361 3.32 16.40 -9.04
N VAL A 362 4.35 16.58 -9.89
CA VAL A 362 4.31 17.47 -11.06
C VAL A 362 3.26 16.99 -12.07
N ALA A 363 3.19 15.68 -12.34
CA ALA A 363 2.18 15.10 -13.21
C ALA A 363 0.76 15.33 -12.70
N TYR A 364 0.53 15.26 -11.39
CA TYR A 364 -0.80 15.44 -10.81
C TYR A 364 -1.17 16.93 -10.63
N TYR A 365 -0.37 17.71 -9.93
CA TYR A 365 -0.70 19.11 -9.64
C TYR A 365 -0.48 20.04 -10.84
N GLY A 366 0.44 19.68 -11.74
CA GLY A 366 0.74 20.41 -12.96
C GLY A 366 -0.07 19.97 -14.19
N ARG A 367 -1.04 19.04 -14.05
CA ARG A 367 -1.77 18.44 -15.19
C ARG A 367 -2.53 19.44 -16.05
N GLY A 368 -2.99 20.55 -15.47
CA GLY A 368 -3.64 21.62 -16.22
C GLY A 368 -2.70 22.36 -17.18
N TYR A 369 -1.40 22.27 -16.95
CA TYR A 369 -0.39 22.86 -17.85
C TYR A 369 0.24 21.77 -18.73
N PHE A 370 0.89 20.76 -18.17
CA PHE A 370 1.61 19.73 -18.93
C PHE A 370 0.73 18.84 -19.81
N GLY A 371 -0.54 18.67 -19.44
CA GLY A 371 -1.50 17.86 -20.20
C GLY A 371 -2.25 18.63 -21.31
N VAL A 372 -2.08 19.97 -21.40
CA VAL A 372 -2.89 20.83 -22.30
C VAL A 372 -2.01 21.71 -23.17
N ALA A 373 -1.23 22.60 -22.60
CA ALA A 373 -0.49 23.64 -23.32
C ALA A 373 1.02 23.57 -23.10
N GLY A 374 1.47 22.87 -22.05
CA GLY A 374 2.87 22.80 -21.69
C GLY A 374 3.64 21.72 -22.47
N PRO A 375 4.97 21.75 -22.41
CA PRO A 375 5.82 20.71 -22.97
C PRO A 375 5.57 19.38 -22.25
N PRO A 376 5.83 18.23 -22.92
CA PRO A 376 5.64 16.92 -22.31
C PRO A 376 6.52 16.73 -21.07
N LEU A 377 5.92 16.16 -20.02
CA LEU A 377 6.65 15.77 -18.80
C LEU A 377 7.34 14.43 -19.05
N LYS A 378 8.64 14.36 -18.77
CA LYS A 378 9.51 13.20 -18.97
C LYS A 378 10.23 12.80 -17.69
N ALA A 379 10.50 11.52 -17.52
CA ALA A 379 11.33 11.03 -16.45
C ALA A 379 12.78 10.94 -16.93
N TRP A 380 13.69 11.55 -16.18
CA TRP A 380 15.11 11.34 -16.40
C TRP A 380 15.56 10.08 -15.65
N LEU A 381 16.38 9.23 -16.32
CA LEU A 381 16.83 7.97 -15.74
C LEU A 381 18.19 8.13 -15.06
N PRO A 382 18.31 7.87 -13.75
CA PRO A 382 19.60 7.91 -13.05
C PRO A 382 20.48 6.68 -13.36
N GLY A 383 19.91 5.55 -13.76
CA GLY A 383 20.59 4.27 -14.03
C GLY A 383 20.41 3.74 -15.45
N PRO A 384 21.06 2.63 -15.83
CA PRO A 384 20.99 2.04 -17.18
C PRO A 384 19.62 1.39 -17.48
N ALA A 385 18.83 1.09 -16.46
CA ALA A 385 17.51 0.50 -16.59
C ALA A 385 16.49 1.30 -15.79
N PRO A 386 15.22 1.35 -16.23
CA PRO A 386 14.15 2.02 -15.51
C PRO A 386 13.93 1.35 -14.15
N THR A 387 13.63 2.16 -13.13
CA THR A 387 13.31 1.75 -11.77
C THR A 387 11.87 2.07 -11.38
N SER A 388 11.16 2.78 -12.26
CA SER A 388 9.77 3.19 -12.05
C SER A 388 8.97 3.16 -13.34
N GLU A 389 7.64 3.16 -13.22
CA GLU A 389 6.71 3.25 -14.36
C GLU A 389 6.91 4.53 -15.18
N ALA A 390 7.19 5.67 -14.53
CA ALA A 390 7.43 6.92 -15.22
C ALA A 390 8.67 6.84 -16.12
N GLU A 391 9.75 6.23 -15.62
CA GLU A 391 10.98 6.01 -16.36
C GLU A 391 10.79 5.02 -17.52
N LEU A 392 9.91 4.03 -17.37
CA LEU A 392 9.59 3.08 -18.43
C LEU A 392 8.68 3.69 -19.50
N ALA A 393 7.61 4.37 -19.07
CA ALA A 393 6.55 4.83 -19.97
C ALA A 393 6.84 6.19 -20.63
N THR A 394 7.58 7.07 -19.94
CA THR A 394 7.83 8.45 -20.38
C THR A 394 9.29 8.88 -20.22
N PRO A 395 10.27 8.09 -20.68
CA PRO A 395 11.68 8.46 -20.53
C PRO A 395 12.02 9.74 -21.32
N LEU A 396 12.99 10.50 -20.80
CA LEU A 396 13.65 11.51 -21.61
C LEU A 396 14.52 10.82 -22.66
N THR A 397 14.37 11.21 -23.92
CA THR A 397 15.12 10.65 -25.06
C THR A 397 15.74 11.77 -25.89
N ALA A 398 16.70 11.45 -26.78
CA ALA A 398 17.27 12.42 -27.70
C ALA A 398 16.22 13.08 -28.59
N ALA A 399 15.15 12.34 -28.99
CA ALA A 399 14.07 12.85 -29.83
C ALA A 399 13.30 14.03 -29.21
N ASN A 400 13.20 14.09 -27.87
CA ASN A 400 12.54 15.18 -27.15
C ASN A 400 13.53 16.00 -26.29
N GLY A 401 14.82 15.84 -26.56
CA GLY A 401 15.91 16.42 -25.79
C GLY A 401 16.51 17.71 -26.37
N ALA A 402 15.87 18.34 -27.38
CA ALA A 402 16.43 19.53 -28.03
C ALA A 402 16.65 20.68 -27.05
N ARG A 403 15.62 21.03 -26.26
CA ARG A 403 15.69 22.05 -25.19
C ARG A 403 14.82 21.64 -24.01
N VAL A 404 15.41 21.29 -22.89
CA VAL A 404 14.76 20.62 -21.75
C VAL A 404 14.94 21.44 -20.48
N LEU A 405 13.86 21.69 -19.75
CA LEU A 405 13.95 22.09 -18.35
C LEU A 405 14.20 20.83 -17.50
N ALA A 406 15.43 20.69 -17.05
CA ALA A 406 15.84 19.62 -16.15
C ALA A 406 15.56 20.02 -14.70
N VAL A 407 14.91 19.14 -13.94
CA VAL A 407 14.49 19.36 -12.56
C VAL A 407 15.01 18.22 -11.69
N SER A 408 15.88 18.55 -10.73
CA SER A 408 16.43 17.61 -9.77
C SER A 408 15.92 17.89 -8.37
N HIS A 409 15.40 16.87 -7.70
CA HIS A 409 14.95 16.96 -6.31
C HIS A 409 16.19 17.08 -5.38
N ASP A 410 16.20 18.14 -4.58
CA ASP A 410 17.31 18.51 -3.70
C ASP A 410 18.68 18.58 -4.41
N GLY A 411 18.70 18.67 -5.74
CA GLY A 411 19.93 18.79 -6.54
C GLY A 411 20.79 17.52 -6.62
N ALA A 412 20.30 16.37 -6.13
CA ALA A 412 21.06 15.14 -5.97
C ALA A 412 21.73 14.64 -7.27
N TYR A 413 21.02 14.76 -8.40
CA TYR A 413 21.54 14.30 -9.70
C TYR A 413 21.93 15.43 -10.64
N THR A 414 21.89 16.69 -10.20
CA THR A 414 22.18 17.84 -11.08
C THR A 414 23.49 17.73 -11.86
N PRO A 415 24.66 17.38 -11.25
CA PRO A 415 25.90 17.25 -12.01
C PRO A 415 25.84 16.19 -13.12
N MET A 416 25.22 15.03 -12.83
CA MET A 416 25.06 13.94 -13.78
C MET A 416 24.08 14.34 -14.90
N MET A 417 22.95 14.97 -14.59
CA MET A 417 22.01 15.47 -15.58
C MET A 417 22.70 16.46 -16.52
N ARG A 418 23.43 17.43 -15.98
CA ARG A 418 24.16 18.46 -16.78
C ARG A 418 25.13 17.85 -17.77
N SER A 419 25.89 16.81 -17.39
CA SER A 419 26.86 16.15 -18.24
C SER A 419 26.27 15.47 -19.48
N GLN A 420 25.00 15.17 -19.45
CA GLN A 420 24.27 14.51 -20.55
C GLN A 420 23.70 15.49 -21.59
N PHE A 421 23.87 16.80 -21.41
CA PHE A 421 23.49 17.81 -22.40
C PHE A 421 24.75 18.34 -23.15
N GLN A 422 24.53 18.88 -24.34
CA GLN A 422 25.59 19.57 -25.09
C GLN A 422 25.94 20.90 -24.42
N SER A 423 24.93 21.65 -24.03
CA SER A 423 25.04 22.85 -23.22
C SER A 423 24.04 22.83 -22.06
N ALA A 424 24.39 23.47 -20.94
CA ALA A 424 23.52 23.58 -19.77
C ALA A 424 23.68 24.98 -19.19
N GLY A 425 22.55 25.69 -19.13
CA GLY A 425 22.45 27.02 -18.51
C GLY A 425 22.72 27.03 -17.01
N GLU A 426 22.60 28.18 -16.39
CA GLU A 426 22.75 28.30 -14.93
C GLU A 426 21.73 27.45 -14.18
N THR A 427 22.17 26.93 -13.04
CA THR A 427 21.31 26.17 -12.16
C THR A 427 20.66 27.10 -11.15
N GLU A 428 19.33 27.14 -11.18
CA GLU A 428 18.52 27.87 -10.20
C GLU A 428 18.09 26.93 -9.09
N ILE A 429 18.20 27.40 -7.85
CA ILE A 429 17.78 26.65 -6.66
C ILE A 429 16.45 27.23 -6.17
N GLY A 430 15.43 26.40 -6.16
CA GLY A 430 14.15 26.70 -5.55
C GLY A 430 14.00 26.00 -4.19
N THR A 431 13.47 26.67 -3.20
CA THR A 431 13.27 26.11 -1.86
C THR A 431 11.86 26.36 -1.37
N VAL A 432 11.18 25.30 -0.97
CA VAL A 432 9.86 25.34 -0.33
C VAL A 432 10.01 25.01 1.14
N TRP A 433 9.77 25.98 2.01
CA TRP A 433 9.78 25.79 3.45
C TRP A 433 8.49 25.12 3.90
N LEU A 434 8.61 23.97 4.57
CA LEU A 434 7.49 23.20 5.11
C LEU A 434 7.14 23.66 6.53
N ASP A 435 8.15 24.04 7.29
CA ASP A 435 8.10 24.62 8.62
C ASP A 435 9.41 25.38 8.91
N ARG A 436 9.63 25.80 10.17
CA ARG A 436 10.83 26.57 10.57
C ARG A 436 12.17 25.82 10.42
N LYS A 437 12.15 24.48 10.29
CA LYS A 437 13.36 23.64 10.29
C LYS A 437 13.48 22.76 9.02
N HIS A 438 12.38 22.52 8.33
CA HIS A 438 12.36 21.59 7.22
C HIS A 438 12.00 22.31 5.92
N HIS A 439 12.72 21.99 4.87
CA HIS A 439 12.46 22.45 3.52
C HIS A 439 12.59 21.32 2.52
N ARG A 440 12.14 21.56 1.32
CA ARG A 440 12.37 20.73 0.13
C ARG A 440 12.95 21.61 -0.95
N GLY A 441 14.00 21.14 -1.63
CA GLY A 441 14.70 21.88 -2.64
C GLY A 441 14.45 21.34 -4.05
N LEU A 442 14.55 22.25 -5.04
CA LEU A 442 14.66 21.91 -6.45
C LEU A 442 15.90 22.59 -7.01
N ALA A 443 16.70 21.84 -7.79
CA ALA A 443 17.69 22.42 -8.67
C ALA A 443 17.16 22.32 -10.11
N MET A 444 17.05 23.43 -10.81
CA MET A 444 16.48 23.53 -12.16
C MET A 444 17.47 24.22 -13.11
N PHE A 445 17.63 23.68 -14.28
CA PHE A 445 18.40 24.32 -15.36
C PHE A 445 17.81 23.99 -16.72
N VAL A 446 18.04 24.84 -17.71
CA VAL A 446 17.72 24.53 -19.10
C VAL A 446 18.95 23.90 -19.75
N GLY A 447 18.76 22.67 -20.25
CA GLY A 447 19.78 21.95 -21.02
C GLY A 447 19.39 21.87 -22.49
N GLU A 448 20.38 21.95 -23.39
CA GLU A 448 20.19 21.85 -24.84
C GLU A 448 20.97 20.66 -25.38
N GLY A 449 20.39 19.97 -26.36
CA GLY A 449 21.01 18.83 -27.01
C GLY A 449 21.26 17.66 -26.07
N PHE A 450 20.20 17.07 -25.54
CA PHE A 450 20.32 15.85 -24.72
C PHE A 450 20.94 14.73 -25.55
N LYS A 451 22.12 14.26 -25.12
CA LYS A 451 22.95 13.29 -25.87
C LYS A 451 22.34 11.88 -25.89
N GLY A 452 21.31 11.64 -25.06
CA GLY A 452 20.84 10.30 -24.81
C GLY A 452 21.80 9.55 -23.88
N ARG A 453 21.55 8.29 -23.74
CA ARG A 453 22.47 7.33 -23.10
C ARG A 453 23.01 6.38 -24.11
#